data_59036a8669eeb563194f5aa4354a6d42
#
_entry.id   59036a8669eeb563194f5aa4354a6d42
#
_cell.length_a   1.000
_cell.length_b   1.000
_cell.length_c   1.000
_cell.angle_alpha   90.00
_cell.angle_beta   90.00
_cell.angle_gamma   90.00
#
_symmetry.space_group_name_H-M   'P 1'
#
loop_
_entity.id
_entity.type
_entity.pdbx_description
1 polymer ?
#
loop_
_entity_poly.entity_id
_entity_poly.type
_entity_poly.pdbx_seq_one_letter_code
_entity_poly.pdbx_strand_id
1 'polypeptide(L)'
;MRDYCGFAQVLSKKKELLIILLIFIFSIAAYFNSFSIPFLFDDISLIVENQDLKNFKNIFNLFAVDFFQGKTNAVMNNSDIGYYRPIISISYYFDYFIWRLNAVGYHITNFGVHFLNALLFFYFVKLLFADFKLAVIAALIFSIHPLHTESVSWISGRTDVIAVFFILLTLIAYILYIRNSKKNYLILSLCFFICALLAKEISAIVPFIIIALNFKIKNEKLKIKYWQLAFFAVLIAYGLIRFFILDVSLAVNDFKIERFYSFIILGIPYYLKKIFLPFNLNVYLHYELLKINYIAILFLASVLIFVIALLIKYRKKIDYLILFSLFFFTISLLPISNILPISLAPDYELTIAERFMYLPSIPLILIVSYFLTKIPNTKIFYSILVFIFVALICLTIIRNREWQSEERLLNNALIQSPNSLFIINRLANIYKNNGEYQKAIDYYLKIYNKNPRFYGINNNLGAIFMELNDYQKSFEYFNKELEYYGDNAIVYNNIGLIFINLKKYEQALHYIGKAIKLQPDYAYAYNNFGVALINLRKYDDARKCFEYAIKLAPEYQAPRDNLKLLDDLFKKNQN
;
A
#
# COMPACT_ATOMS: atom_id res chain seq x y z
N MET A 1 -3.87 52.27 -20.31
CA MET A 1 -4.50 51.23 -19.51
C MET A 1 -4.35 49.82 -20.11
N ARG A 2 -4.42 49.59 -21.45
CA ARG A 2 -4.22 48.28 -22.07
C ARG A 2 -2.81 47.70 -21.88
N ASP A 3 -1.77 48.55 -21.94
CA ASP A 3 -0.36 48.10 -21.81
C ASP A 3 0.00 47.73 -20.35
N TYR A 4 -0.60 48.38 -19.37
CA TYR A 4 -0.44 47.98 -17.95
C TYR A 4 -1.07 46.62 -17.61
N CYS A 5 -2.20 46.32 -18.25
CA CYS A 5 -2.87 45.01 -18.07
C CYS A 5 -2.05 43.89 -18.69
N GLY A 6 -1.44 44.10 -19.86
CA GLY A 6 -0.55 43.16 -20.51
C GLY A 6 0.73 42.89 -19.73
N PHE A 7 1.36 43.93 -19.21
CA PHE A 7 2.59 43.82 -18.41
C PHE A 7 2.36 43.13 -17.07
N ALA A 8 1.25 43.42 -16.38
CA ALA A 8 0.85 42.73 -15.14
C ALA A 8 0.54 41.24 -15.38
N GLN A 9 -0.08 40.89 -16.53
CA GLN A 9 -0.31 39.50 -16.93
C GLN A 9 0.99 38.75 -17.25
N VAL A 10 1.95 39.38 -17.92
CA VAL A 10 3.28 38.79 -18.22
C VAL A 10 4.07 38.57 -16.94
N LEU A 11 4.06 39.53 -16.01
CA LEU A 11 4.71 39.38 -14.69
C LEU A 11 4.07 38.28 -13.85
N SER A 12 2.73 38.11 -13.91
CA SER A 12 2.03 37.02 -13.25
C SER A 12 2.46 35.66 -13.80
N LYS A 13 2.52 35.51 -15.13
CA LYS A 13 2.96 34.27 -15.80
C LYS A 13 4.42 33.91 -15.47
N LYS A 14 5.34 34.89 -15.46
CA LYS A 14 6.74 34.66 -15.07
C LYS A 14 6.87 34.20 -13.63
N LYS A 15 6.09 34.77 -12.69
CA LYS A 15 6.07 34.32 -11.29
C LYS A 15 5.54 32.90 -11.16
N GLU A 16 4.48 32.54 -11.87
CA GLU A 16 3.95 31.17 -11.86
C GLU A 16 4.95 30.16 -12.39
N LEU A 17 5.61 30.46 -13.52
CA LEU A 17 6.67 29.62 -14.09
C LEU A 17 7.81 29.40 -13.10
N LEU A 18 8.24 30.46 -12.41
CA LEU A 18 9.27 30.36 -11.36
C LEU A 18 8.84 29.41 -10.22
N ILE A 19 7.57 29.48 -9.79
CA ILE A 19 7.06 28.58 -8.75
C ILE A 19 7.01 27.14 -9.22
N ILE A 20 6.57 26.88 -10.45
CA ILE A 20 6.61 25.53 -11.06
C ILE A 20 8.04 24.99 -11.02
N LEU A 21 9.01 25.79 -11.44
CA LEU A 21 10.42 25.42 -11.43
C LEU A 21 10.95 25.17 -10.00
N LEU A 22 10.59 26.00 -9.04
CA LEU A 22 10.97 25.81 -7.64
C LEU A 22 10.39 24.52 -7.06
N ILE A 23 9.09 24.24 -7.26
CA ILE A 23 8.48 23.00 -6.82
C ILE A 23 9.18 21.78 -7.46
N PHE A 24 9.52 21.87 -8.75
CA PHE A 24 10.28 20.81 -9.44
C PHE A 24 11.66 20.59 -8.83
N ILE A 25 12.44 21.67 -8.63
CA ILE A 25 13.79 21.58 -8.05
C ILE A 25 13.76 21.00 -6.65
N PHE A 26 12.82 21.42 -5.81
CA PHE A 26 12.68 20.91 -4.45
C PHE A 26 12.24 19.43 -4.45
N SER A 27 11.28 19.07 -5.29
CA SER A 27 10.84 17.68 -5.43
C SER A 27 11.96 16.77 -5.89
N ILE A 28 12.70 17.15 -6.95
CA ILE A 28 13.81 16.33 -7.46
C ILE A 28 14.95 16.24 -6.45
N ALA A 29 15.27 17.33 -5.73
CA ALA A 29 16.29 17.33 -4.68
C ALA A 29 15.94 16.35 -3.53
N ALA A 30 14.65 16.16 -3.22
CA ALA A 30 14.20 15.25 -2.18
C ALA A 30 14.13 13.77 -2.65
N TYR A 31 13.80 13.53 -3.93
CA TYR A 31 13.46 12.19 -4.43
C TYR A 31 14.43 11.62 -5.46
N PHE A 32 15.50 12.34 -5.87
CA PHE A 32 16.42 11.84 -6.92
C PHE A 32 16.99 10.45 -6.62
N ASN A 33 17.22 10.14 -5.35
CA ASN A 33 17.77 8.86 -4.92
C ASN A 33 16.72 7.73 -4.80
N SER A 34 15.44 8.02 -5.03
CA SER A 34 14.40 6.98 -5.09
C SER A 34 14.40 6.24 -6.43
N PHE A 35 14.96 6.83 -7.49
CA PHE A 35 14.97 6.23 -8.83
C PHE A 35 15.80 4.95 -8.93
N SER A 36 16.70 4.70 -8.00
CA SER A 36 17.52 3.49 -7.93
C SER A 36 16.92 2.37 -7.06
N ILE A 37 15.72 2.56 -6.52
CA ILE A 37 15.04 1.55 -5.71
C ILE A 37 14.55 0.41 -6.63
N PRO A 38 14.79 -0.86 -6.28
CA PRO A 38 14.28 -2.00 -7.04
C PRO A 38 12.77 -2.20 -6.82
N PHE A 39 12.17 -3.13 -7.56
CA PHE A 39 10.83 -3.62 -7.23
C PHE A 39 10.83 -4.30 -5.87
N LEU A 40 9.87 -3.91 -4.99
CA LEU A 40 9.77 -4.39 -3.61
C LEU A 40 8.34 -4.83 -3.28
N PHE A 41 8.20 -5.80 -2.37
CA PHE A 41 6.89 -6.24 -1.84
C PHE A 41 5.87 -6.57 -2.93
N ASP A 42 4.74 -5.87 -2.93
CA ASP A 42 3.63 -6.08 -3.88
C ASP A 42 4.01 -5.77 -5.33
N ASP A 43 5.11 -5.02 -5.57
CA ASP A 43 5.59 -4.73 -6.92
C ASP A 43 5.93 -6.04 -7.67
N ILE A 44 6.40 -7.06 -6.96
CA ILE A 44 6.76 -8.35 -7.56
C ILE A 44 5.51 -9.02 -8.14
N SER A 45 4.46 -9.21 -7.35
CA SER A 45 3.23 -9.87 -7.79
C SER A 45 2.41 -9.03 -8.76
N LEU A 46 2.35 -7.70 -8.53
CA LEU A 46 1.53 -6.80 -9.33
C LEU A 46 2.16 -6.47 -10.69
N ILE A 47 3.50 -6.51 -10.80
CA ILE A 47 4.21 -6.04 -12.00
C ILE A 47 5.13 -7.12 -12.55
N VAL A 48 6.09 -7.65 -11.77
CA VAL A 48 7.15 -8.52 -12.27
C VAL A 48 6.60 -9.87 -12.73
N GLU A 49 5.78 -10.50 -11.90
CA GLU A 49 5.18 -11.81 -12.14
C GLU A 49 3.85 -11.73 -12.91
N ASN A 50 3.27 -10.53 -13.06
CA ASN A 50 1.97 -10.34 -13.67
C ASN A 50 2.02 -10.52 -15.20
N GLN A 51 1.58 -11.69 -15.67
CA GLN A 51 1.57 -12.02 -17.10
C GLN A 51 0.52 -11.22 -17.90
N ASP A 52 -0.56 -10.75 -17.24
CA ASP A 52 -1.60 -10.00 -17.92
C ASP A 52 -1.10 -8.64 -18.39
N LEU A 53 -0.14 -8.03 -17.70
CA LEU A 53 0.50 -6.79 -18.14
C LEU A 53 1.25 -6.92 -19.47
N LYS A 54 1.63 -8.14 -19.85
CA LYS A 54 2.37 -8.41 -21.10
C LYS A 54 1.48 -8.37 -22.34
N ASN A 55 0.14 -8.45 -22.18
CA ASN A 55 -0.81 -8.49 -23.28
C ASN A 55 -1.80 -7.33 -23.23
N PHE A 56 -1.61 -6.34 -24.11
CA PHE A 56 -2.47 -5.14 -24.18
C PHE A 56 -3.95 -5.45 -24.43
N LYS A 57 -4.30 -6.59 -25.02
CA LYS A 57 -5.70 -6.98 -25.26
C LYS A 57 -6.48 -7.20 -23.94
N ASN A 58 -5.78 -7.44 -22.85
CA ASN A 58 -6.38 -7.70 -21.55
C ASN A 58 -6.75 -6.42 -20.77
N ILE A 59 -6.49 -5.23 -21.31
CA ILE A 59 -6.72 -3.95 -20.59
C ILE A 59 -8.19 -3.77 -20.15
N PHE A 60 -9.14 -4.27 -20.93
CA PHE A 60 -10.57 -4.19 -20.57
C PHE A 60 -10.95 -5.18 -19.47
N ASN A 61 -10.21 -6.27 -19.31
CA ASN A 61 -10.44 -7.25 -18.24
C ASN A 61 -10.14 -6.66 -16.86
N LEU A 62 -9.29 -5.62 -16.79
CA LEU A 62 -8.93 -4.94 -15.54
C LEU A 62 -10.11 -4.27 -14.85
N PHE A 63 -11.19 -4.01 -15.57
CA PHE A 63 -12.44 -3.48 -15.01
C PHE A 63 -13.37 -4.56 -14.44
N ALA A 64 -13.06 -5.83 -14.68
CA ALA A 64 -13.89 -6.97 -14.27
C ALA A 64 -13.23 -7.86 -13.20
N VAL A 65 -12.00 -7.52 -12.76
CA VAL A 65 -11.21 -8.36 -11.85
C VAL A 65 -10.73 -7.59 -10.62
N ASP A 66 -10.44 -8.34 -9.55
CA ASP A 66 -9.77 -7.82 -8.36
C ASP A 66 -8.35 -7.32 -8.69
N PHE A 67 -7.86 -6.35 -7.92
CA PHE A 67 -6.55 -5.72 -8.13
C PHE A 67 -5.38 -6.72 -8.06
N PHE A 68 -5.46 -7.71 -7.20
CA PHE A 68 -4.46 -8.78 -7.07
C PHE A 68 -4.77 -10.00 -7.94
N GLN A 69 -5.91 -10.05 -8.65
CA GLN A 69 -6.30 -11.10 -9.63
C GLN A 69 -6.18 -12.54 -9.09
N GLY A 70 -6.47 -12.79 -7.82
CA GLY A 70 -6.36 -14.12 -7.23
C GLY A 70 -4.93 -14.68 -7.18
N LYS A 71 -3.91 -13.89 -7.53
CA LYS A 71 -2.50 -14.30 -7.62
C LYS A 71 -1.73 -14.18 -6.31
N THR A 72 -2.39 -14.02 -5.20
CA THR A 72 -1.74 -14.24 -3.91
C THR A 72 -1.44 -15.73 -3.81
N ASN A 73 -0.15 -16.06 -4.06
CA ASN A 73 0.37 -17.41 -3.88
C ASN A 73 -0.24 -18.07 -2.64
N ALA A 74 -0.61 -19.31 -2.77
CA ALA A 74 -1.19 -20.32 -1.89
C ALA A 74 -1.01 -20.25 -0.35
N VAL A 75 -0.53 -19.16 0.20
CA VAL A 75 -0.32 -18.93 1.65
C VAL A 75 -1.51 -18.21 2.29
N MET A 76 -2.41 -17.59 1.49
CA MET A 76 -3.64 -16.98 1.99
C MET A 76 -4.86 -17.64 1.31
N ASN A 77 -5.11 -18.90 1.64
CA ASN A 77 -6.41 -19.51 1.42
C ASN A 77 -7.47 -18.68 2.15
N ASN A 78 -8.45 -18.13 1.41
CA ASN A 78 -9.67 -17.47 1.85
C ASN A 78 -9.62 -15.96 2.11
N SER A 79 -8.92 -15.16 1.30
CA SER A 79 -9.30 -13.76 1.25
C SER A 79 -9.24 -13.25 -0.18
N ASP A 80 -10.38 -13.28 -0.85
CA ASP A 80 -10.67 -12.31 -1.90
C ASP A 80 -10.62 -10.94 -1.23
N ILE A 81 -9.44 -10.29 -1.29
CA ILE A 81 -9.18 -9.03 -0.58
C ILE A 81 -10.08 -7.91 -1.11
N GLY A 82 -10.73 -8.14 -2.26
CA GLY A 82 -11.76 -7.26 -2.80
C GLY A 82 -11.29 -5.86 -3.14
N TYR A 83 -10.01 -5.67 -3.48
CA TYR A 83 -9.53 -4.37 -3.94
C TYR A 83 -9.85 -4.15 -5.42
N TYR A 84 -10.62 -3.10 -5.70
CA TYR A 84 -11.00 -2.71 -7.06
C TYR A 84 -10.34 -1.39 -7.44
N ARG A 85 -9.22 -1.46 -8.21
CA ARG A 85 -8.39 -0.31 -8.55
C ARG A 85 -7.96 -0.29 -10.02
N PRO A 86 -8.90 -0.32 -10.97
CA PRO A 86 -8.58 -0.43 -12.39
C PRO A 86 -7.70 0.70 -12.92
N ILE A 87 -7.83 1.93 -12.40
CA ILE A 87 -6.97 3.07 -12.78
C ILE A 87 -5.50 2.79 -12.43
N ILE A 88 -5.25 2.15 -11.31
CA ILE A 88 -3.87 1.79 -10.91
C ILE A 88 -3.33 0.70 -11.83
N SER A 89 -4.10 -0.36 -12.07
CA SER A 89 -3.72 -1.43 -13.00
C SER A 89 -3.41 -0.88 -14.40
N ILE A 90 -4.24 0.04 -14.92
CA ILE A 90 -4.00 0.75 -16.17
C ILE A 90 -2.68 1.53 -16.13
N SER A 91 -2.36 2.19 -15.01
CA SER A 91 -1.09 2.92 -14.88
C SER A 91 0.13 2.00 -14.98
N TYR A 92 0.05 0.77 -14.42
CA TYR A 92 1.10 -0.24 -14.57
C TYR A 92 1.21 -0.75 -16.02
N TYR A 93 0.09 -0.86 -16.74
CA TYR A 93 0.09 -1.22 -18.14
C TYR A 93 0.87 -0.22 -19.00
N PHE A 94 0.61 1.08 -18.80
CA PHE A 94 1.34 2.13 -19.51
C PHE A 94 2.82 2.11 -19.16
N ASP A 95 3.17 1.97 -17.88
CA ASP A 95 4.56 1.87 -17.46
C ASP A 95 5.24 0.65 -18.06
N TYR A 96 4.59 -0.53 -18.03
CA TYR A 96 5.14 -1.73 -18.64
C TYR A 96 5.32 -1.58 -20.15
N PHE A 97 4.38 -0.93 -20.83
CA PHE A 97 4.49 -0.69 -22.27
C PHE A 97 5.71 0.16 -22.62
N ILE A 98 6.01 1.19 -21.83
CA ILE A 98 7.11 2.13 -22.07
C ILE A 98 8.44 1.60 -21.52
N TRP A 99 8.44 1.12 -20.29
CA TRP A 99 9.65 0.86 -19.51
C TRP A 99 9.97 -0.63 -19.36
N ARG A 100 9.06 -1.53 -19.71
CA ARG A 100 9.15 -2.97 -19.44
C ARG A 100 9.35 -3.20 -17.93
N LEU A 101 10.35 -4.00 -17.55
CA LEU A 101 10.71 -4.27 -16.14
C LEU A 101 11.86 -3.36 -15.65
N ASN A 102 11.98 -2.14 -16.17
CA ASN A 102 12.93 -1.16 -15.66
C ASN A 102 12.26 -0.33 -14.54
N ALA A 103 12.59 -0.61 -13.28
CA ALA A 103 12.02 0.05 -12.11
C ALA A 103 12.17 1.58 -12.13
N VAL A 104 13.25 2.11 -12.72
CA VAL A 104 13.49 3.56 -12.84
C VAL A 104 12.31 4.27 -13.50
N GLY A 105 11.75 3.68 -14.57
CA GLY A 105 10.62 4.28 -15.27
C GLY A 105 9.37 4.39 -14.42
N TYR A 106 9.07 3.39 -13.61
CA TYR A 106 7.94 3.40 -12.68
C TYR A 106 8.12 4.45 -11.56
N HIS A 107 9.35 4.65 -11.09
CA HIS A 107 9.66 5.72 -10.14
C HIS A 107 9.52 7.10 -10.77
N ILE A 108 9.91 7.29 -12.04
CA ILE A 108 9.69 8.53 -12.79
C ILE A 108 8.18 8.84 -12.87
N THR A 109 7.35 7.85 -13.13
CA THR A 109 5.88 8.01 -13.15
C THR A 109 5.36 8.44 -11.78
N ASN A 110 5.75 7.75 -10.69
CA ASN A 110 5.31 8.10 -9.33
C ASN A 110 5.76 9.52 -8.94
N PHE A 111 7.03 9.84 -9.18
CA PHE A 111 7.58 11.17 -8.96
C PHE A 111 6.83 12.24 -9.76
N GLY A 112 6.57 11.97 -11.06
CA GLY A 112 5.85 12.88 -11.93
C GLY A 112 4.46 13.21 -11.42
N VAL A 113 3.70 12.20 -10.99
CA VAL A 113 2.36 12.40 -10.41
C VAL A 113 2.44 13.12 -9.07
N HIS A 114 3.44 12.82 -8.22
CA HIS A 114 3.66 13.54 -6.97
C HIS A 114 3.98 15.03 -7.19
N PHE A 115 4.84 15.34 -8.15
CA PHE A 115 5.12 16.71 -8.56
C PHE A 115 3.85 17.43 -9.05
N LEU A 116 3.04 16.75 -9.89
CA LEU A 116 1.74 17.29 -10.32
C LEU A 116 0.80 17.52 -9.13
N ASN A 117 0.79 16.64 -8.14
CA ASN A 117 0.00 16.84 -6.90
C ASN A 117 0.44 18.09 -6.14
N ALA A 118 1.73 18.35 -6.04
CA ALA A 118 2.23 19.58 -5.41
C ALA A 118 1.79 20.83 -6.19
N LEU A 119 1.81 20.79 -7.52
CA LEU A 119 1.28 21.86 -8.35
C LEU A 119 -0.23 22.03 -8.21
N LEU A 120 -0.99 20.94 -8.22
CA LEU A 120 -2.43 21.00 -8.01
C LEU A 120 -2.77 21.52 -6.61
N PHE A 121 -2.01 21.15 -5.60
CA PHE A 121 -2.17 21.67 -4.25
C PHE A 121 -1.89 23.19 -4.19
N PHE A 122 -0.83 23.66 -4.88
CA PHE A 122 -0.60 25.10 -5.05
C PHE A 122 -1.83 25.81 -5.65
N TYR A 123 -2.36 25.30 -6.77
CA TYR A 123 -3.52 25.89 -7.44
C TYR A 123 -4.80 25.80 -6.60
N PHE A 124 -5.02 24.69 -5.90
CA PHE A 124 -6.15 24.51 -4.99
C PHE A 124 -6.14 25.58 -3.88
N VAL A 125 -5.01 25.76 -3.19
CA VAL A 125 -4.86 26.74 -2.12
C VAL A 125 -5.01 28.17 -2.65
N LYS A 126 -4.35 28.49 -3.77
CA LYS A 126 -4.45 29.79 -4.44
C LYS A 126 -5.90 30.10 -4.84
N LEU A 127 -6.63 29.14 -5.39
CA LEU A 127 -8.03 29.31 -5.75
C LEU A 127 -8.93 29.43 -4.52
N LEU A 128 -8.71 28.63 -3.48
CA LEU A 128 -9.62 28.62 -2.33
C LEU A 128 -9.43 29.82 -1.41
N PHE A 129 -8.18 30.21 -1.14
CA PHE A 129 -7.84 31.22 -0.13
C PHE A 129 -7.38 32.55 -0.71
N ALA A 130 -7.09 32.62 -2.01
CA ALA A 130 -6.55 33.80 -2.69
C ALA A 130 -5.24 34.33 -2.07
N ASP A 131 -4.49 33.47 -1.39
CA ASP A 131 -3.21 33.78 -0.76
C ASP A 131 -2.06 33.08 -1.50
N PHE A 132 -1.29 33.84 -2.24
CA PHE A 132 -0.17 33.33 -3.05
C PHE A 132 0.98 32.82 -2.17
N LYS A 133 1.32 33.53 -1.09
CA LYS A 133 2.42 33.15 -0.18
C LYS A 133 2.11 31.83 0.51
N LEU A 134 0.88 31.69 1.02
CA LEU A 134 0.39 30.45 1.61
C LEU A 134 0.46 29.29 0.64
N ALA A 135 -0.02 29.47 -0.59
CA ALA A 135 -0.05 28.43 -1.61
C ALA A 135 1.35 27.92 -1.95
N VAL A 136 2.34 28.82 -2.08
CA VAL A 136 3.73 28.46 -2.36
C VAL A 136 4.32 27.63 -1.22
N ILE A 137 4.19 28.11 0.03
CA ILE A 137 4.77 27.41 1.19
C ILE A 137 4.15 26.04 1.36
N ALA A 138 2.82 25.94 1.26
CA ALA A 138 2.11 24.68 1.39
C ALA A 138 2.54 23.66 0.33
N ALA A 139 2.64 24.08 -0.94
CA ALA A 139 3.07 23.21 -2.03
C ALA A 139 4.53 22.76 -1.89
N LEU A 140 5.43 23.65 -1.48
CA LEU A 140 6.84 23.29 -1.27
C LEU A 140 7.01 22.32 -0.10
N ILE A 141 6.35 22.54 1.04
CA ILE A 141 6.39 21.60 2.16
C ILE A 141 5.82 20.24 1.73
N PHE A 142 4.67 20.23 1.05
CA PHE A 142 4.06 18.98 0.56
C PHE A 142 5.01 18.22 -0.37
N SER A 143 5.67 18.90 -1.30
CA SER A 143 6.52 18.29 -2.31
C SER A 143 7.77 17.59 -1.76
N ILE A 144 8.20 17.92 -0.52
CA ILE A 144 9.44 17.40 0.07
C ILE A 144 9.24 16.68 1.40
N HIS A 145 8.00 16.46 1.83
CA HIS A 145 7.73 15.92 3.16
C HIS A 145 8.06 14.42 3.27
N PRO A 146 8.86 13.97 4.26
CA PRO A 146 9.27 12.56 4.39
C PRO A 146 8.13 11.56 4.57
N LEU A 147 6.98 11.95 5.10
CA LEU A 147 5.78 11.11 5.20
C LEU A 147 5.25 10.62 3.85
N HIS A 148 5.67 11.26 2.75
CA HIS A 148 5.22 10.86 1.41
C HIS A 148 6.13 9.81 0.77
N THR A 149 7.28 9.49 1.39
CA THR A 149 8.26 8.55 0.81
C THR A 149 7.66 7.17 0.55
N GLU A 150 6.87 6.62 1.45
CA GLU A 150 6.20 5.34 1.22
C GLU A 150 5.28 5.38 0.00
N SER A 151 4.52 6.46 -0.18
CA SER A 151 3.62 6.60 -1.34
C SER A 151 4.34 6.88 -2.65
N VAL A 152 5.49 7.56 -2.62
CA VAL A 152 6.21 8.04 -3.82
C VAL A 152 7.32 7.08 -4.22
N SER A 153 8.14 6.64 -3.25
CA SER A 153 9.33 5.83 -3.47
C SER A 153 9.06 4.34 -3.58
N TRP A 154 7.97 3.84 -3.00
CA TRP A 154 7.47 2.51 -3.29
C TRP A 154 6.57 2.54 -4.54
N ILE A 155 6.84 1.69 -5.53
CA ILE A 155 6.11 1.74 -6.80
C ILE A 155 4.61 1.48 -6.58
N SER A 156 4.25 0.47 -5.79
CA SER A 156 2.84 0.16 -5.48
C SER A 156 2.18 1.18 -4.54
N GLY A 157 2.96 2.05 -3.92
CA GLY A 157 2.47 3.21 -3.17
C GLY A 157 1.74 4.24 -4.02
N ARG A 158 1.88 4.18 -5.37
CA ARG A 158 1.19 5.07 -6.32
C ARG A 158 -0.32 5.13 -6.17
N THR A 159 -0.93 4.15 -5.52
CA THR A 159 -2.37 4.14 -5.26
C THR A 159 -2.83 5.41 -4.54
N ASP A 160 -2.06 5.88 -3.55
CA ASP A 160 -2.34 7.11 -2.83
C ASP A 160 -2.07 8.35 -3.69
N VAL A 161 -0.97 8.33 -4.42
CA VAL A 161 -0.52 9.45 -5.26
C VAL A 161 -1.50 9.74 -6.38
N ILE A 162 -1.96 8.70 -7.10
CA ILE A 162 -2.94 8.81 -8.19
C ILE A 162 -4.33 9.19 -7.66
N ALA A 163 -4.77 8.62 -6.53
CA ALA A 163 -6.05 8.99 -5.93
C ALA A 163 -6.08 10.47 -5.55
N VAL A 164 -5.04 10.98 -4.90
CA VAL A 164 -4.94 12.41 -4.53
C VAL A 164 -4.86 13.31 -5.75
N PHE A 165 -4.21 12.88 -6.83
CA PHE A 165 -4.21 13.61 -8.09
C PHE A 165 -5.65 13.86 -8.60
N PHE A 166 -6.45 12.82 -8.68
CA PHE A 166 -7.84 12.96 -9.10
C PHE A 166 -8.73 13.66 -8.07
N ILE A 167 -8.47 13.51 -6.77
CA ILE A 167 -9.17 14.26 -5.71
C ILE A 167 -8.90 15.76 -5.88
N LEU A 168 -7.66 16.19 -6.05
CA LEU A 168 -7.33 17.60 -6.22
C LEU A 168 -7.93 18.18 -7.50
N LEU A 169 -7.89 17.44 -8.62
CA LEU A 169 -8.58 17.83 -9.87
C LEU A 169 -10.08 17.98 -9.66
N THR A 170 -10.71 17.06 -8.95
CA THR A 170 -12.14 17.12 -8.58
C THR A 170 -12.45 18.41 -7.82
N LEU A 171 -11.68 18.71 -6.78
CA LEU A 171 -11.90 19.88 -5.92
C LEU A 171 -11.66 21.19 -6.69
N ILE A 172 -10.61 21.25 -7.51
CA ILE A 172 -10.31 22.42 -8.36
C ILE A 172 -11.43 22.65 -9.37
N ALA A 173 -11.83 21.62 -10.10
CA ALA A 173 -12.92 21.71 -11.07
C ALA A 173 -14.24 22.16 -10.41
N TYR A 174 -14.52 21.64 -9.20
CA TYR A 174 -15.69 22.06 -8.43
C TYR A 174 -15.62 23.54 -8.01
N ILE A 175 -14.47 24.04 -7.55
CA ILE A 175 -14.27 25.46 -7.22
C ILE A 175 -14.50 26.35 -8.48
N LEU A 176 -13.96 25.93 -9.63
CA LEU A 176 -14.16 26.63 -10.90
C LEU A 176 -15.63 26.63 -11.33
N TYR A 177 -16.36 25.52 -11.09
CA TYR A 177 -17.80 25.47 -11.32
C TYR A 177 -18.55 26.50 -10.47
N ILE A 178 -18.26 26.56 -9.16
CA ILE A 178 -18.95 27.50 -8.28
C ILE A 178 -18.65 28.96 -8.67
N ARG A 179 -17.41 29.27 -9.08
CA ARG A 179 -17.00 30.64 -9.46
C ARG A 179 -17.55 31.06 -10.81
N ASN A 180 -17.55 30.18 -11.79
CA ASN A 180 -17.86 30.53 -13.18
C ASN A 180 -19.27 30.12 -13.61
N SER A 181 -19.99 29.31 -12.82
CA SER A 181 -21.31 28.75 -13.11
C SER A 181 -21.39 27.92 -14.42
N LYS A 182 -20.26 27.50 -14.99
CA LYS A 182 -20.19 26.71 -16.23
C LYS A 182 -20.36 25.22 -15.93
N LYS A 183 -21.40 24.58 -16.46
CA LYS A 183 -21.72 23.16 -16.23
C LYS A 183 -20.59 22.20 -16.60
N ASN A 184 -19.76 22.54 -17.60
CA ASN A 184 -18.62 21.72 -18.00
C ASN A 184 -17.64 21.44 -16.84
N TYR A 185 -17.43 22.41 -15.95
CA TYR A 185 -16.57 22.19 -14.78
C TYR A 185 -17.19 21.22 -13.76
N LEU A 186 -18.53 21.20 -13.65
CA LEU A 186 -19.21 20.21 -12.81
C LEU A 186 -19.06 18.80 -13.39
N ILE A 187 -19.26 18.65 -14.70
CA ILE A 187 -19.08 17.37 -15.40
C ILE A 187 -17.65 16.88 -15.22
N LEU A 188 -16.64 17.73 -15.45
CA LEU A 188 -15.22 17.40 -15.23
C LEU A 188 -14.96 16.97 -13.78
N SER A 189 -15.54 17.67 -12.81
CA SER A 189 -15.41 17.33 -11.40
C SER A 189 -15.97 15.95 -11.09
N LEU A 190 -17.14 15.59 -11.64
CA LEU A 190 -17.73 14.27 -11.48
C LEU A 190 -16.88 13.17 -12.17
N CYS A 191 -16.38 13.43 -13.37
CA CYS A 191 -15.49 12.51 -14.08
C CYS A 191 -14.20 12.24 -13.27
N PHE A 192 -13.56 13.29 -12.77
CA PHE A 192 -12.36 13.12 -11.92
C PHE A 192 -12.68 12.41 -10.61
N PHE A 193 -13.85 12.63 -10.03
CA PHE A 193 -14.27 11.91 -8.84
C PHE A 193 -14.46 10.40 -9.10
N ILE A 194 -15.03 10.02 -10.24
CA ILE A 194 -15.12 8.62 -10.66
C ILE A 194 -13.71 8.03 -10.78
N CYS A 195 -12.79 8.72 -11.46
CA CYS A 195 -11.39 8.27 -11.54
C CYS A 195 -10.74 8.13 -10.17
N ALA A 196 -10.99 9.04 -9.24
CA ALA A 196 -10.48 8.97 -7.88
C ALA A 196 -10.98 7.72 -7.13
N LEU A 197 -12.27 7.40 -7.23
CA LEU A 197 -12.85 6.18 -6.64
C LEU A 197 -12.28 4.90 -7.25
N LEU A 198 -12.06 4.89 -8.57
CA LEU A 198 -11.44 3.77 -9.30
C LEU A 198 -9.92 3.65 -9.05
N ALA A 199 -9.30 4.65 -8.42
CA ALA A 199 -7.91 4.60 -7.99
C ALA A 199 -7.76 4.09 -6.55
N LYS A 200 -8.55 4.63 -5.60
CA LYS A 200 -8.50 4.20 -4.19
C LYS A 200 -9.76 4.62 -3.40
N GLU A 201 -10.18 3.76 -2.50
CA GLU A 201 -11.40 3.88 -1.69
C GLU A 201 -11.40 5.13 -0.77
N ILE A 202 -10.23 5.66 -0.41
CA ILE A 202 -10.09 6.90 0.38
C ILE A 202 -10.81 8.09 -0.27
N SER A 203 -11.03 8.03 -1.59
CA SER A 203 -11.74 9.06 -2.36
C SER A 203 -13.22 9.20 -1.98
N ALA A 204 -13.79 8.23 -1.27
CA ALA A 204 -15.18 8.27 -0.78
C ALA A 204 -15.49 9.50 0.10
N ILE A 205 -14.47 10.16 0.64
CA ILE A 205 -14.64 11.38 1.46
C ILE A 205 -14.93 12.65 0.65
N VAL A 206 -14.72 12.63 -0.66
CA VAL A 206 -14.82 13.82 -1.53
C VAL A 206 -16.18 14.53 -1.44
N PRO A 207 -17.35 13.84 -1.43
CA PRO A 207 -18.63 14.51 -1.28
C PRO A 207 -18.74 15.37 -0.02
N PHE A 208 -18.14 14.94 1.08
CA PHE A 208 -18.13 15.67 2.35
C PHE A 208 -17.24 16.91 2.29
N ILE A 209 -16.06 16.81 1.64
CA ILE A 209 -15.17 17.95 1.42
C ILE A 209 -15.85 19.00 0.53
N ILE A 210 -16.59 18.56 -0.49
CA ILE A 210 -17.38 19.43 -1.38
C ILE A 210 -18.44 20.23 -0.60
N ILE A 211 -19.10 19.60 0.37
CA ILE A 211 -20.03 20.31 1.25
C ILE A 211 -19.29 21.42 2.03
N ALA A 212 -18.13 21.10 2.61
CA ALA A 212 -17.34 22.08 3.37
C ALA A 212 -16.87 23.27 2.51
N LEU A 213 -16.50 23.04 1.24
CA LEU A 213 -16.09 24.12 0.32
C LEU A 213 -17.19 25.17 0.08
N ASN A 214 -18.45 24.81 0.11
CA ASN A 214 -19.55 25.75 -0.15
C ASN A 214 -19.69 26.80 0.96
N PHE A 215 -19.31 26.50 2.19
CA PHE A 215 -19.38 27.47 3.29
C PHE A 215 -18.53 28.73 3.04
N LYS A 216 -17.39 28.57 2.36
CA LYS A 216 -16.52 29.71 2.07
C LYS A 216 -16.96 30.48 0.83
N ILE A 217 -17.28 29.76 -0.24
CA ILE A 217 -17.37 30.39 -1.57
C ILE A 217 -18.67 31.17 -1.75
N LYS A 218 -19.76 30.77 -1.08
CA LYS A 218 -21.07 31.40 -1.27
C LYS A 218 -21.64 32.15 -0.08
N ASN A 219 -20.99 32.11 1.09
CA ASN A 219 -21.50 32.73 2.33
C ASN A 219 -22.95 32.29 2.67
N GLU A 220 -23.41 31.15 2.11
CA GLU A 220 -24.79 30.67 2.24
C GLU A 220 -24.90 29.70 3.42
N LYS A 221 -26.05 29.77 4.10
CA LYS A 221 -26.45 28.74 5.09
C LYS A 221 -26.41 27.36 4.46
N LEU A 222 -26.09 26.34 5.25
CA LEU A 222 -26.00 24.90 4.89
C LEU A 222 -27.23 24.42 4.12
N LYS A 223 -27.30 24.69 2.82
CA LYS A 223 -28.29 24.06 1.92
C LYS A 223 -27.55 23.18 0.96
N ILE A 224 -27.69 21.85 1.13
CA ILE A 224 -27.25 20.88 0.15
C ILE A 224 -28.02 21.15 -1.14
N LYS A 225 -27.31 21.47 -2.22
CA LYS A 225 -27.93 21.69 -3.53
C LYS A 225 -27.94 20.36 -4.29
N TYR A 226 -28.94 20.19 -5.18
CA TYR A 226 -29.15 18.94 -5.93
C TYR A 226 -27.92 18.44 -6.69
N TRP A 227 -27.02 19.31 -7.17
CA TRP A 227 -25.77 18.88 -7.83
C TRP A 227 -24.73 18.28 -6.87
N GLN A 228 -24.81 18.55 -5.56
CA GLN A 228 -23.96 17.88 -4.57
C GLN A 228 -24.45 16.45 -4.34
N LEU A 229 -25.77 16.22 -4.48
CA LEU A 229 -26.34 14.88 -4.44
C LEU A 229 -25.80 13.99 -5.56
N ALA A 230 -25.35 14.57 -6.69
CA ALA A 230 -24.73 13.80 -7.76
C ALA A 230 -23.43 13.11 -7.31
N PHE A 231 -22.65 13.73 -6.43
CA PHE A 231 -21.45 13.09 -5.88
C PHE A 231 -21.79 11.92 -4.96
N PHE A 232 -22.86 12.05 -4.16
CA PHE A 232 -23.35 10.92 -3.35
C PHE A 232 -23.95 9.82 -4.21
N ALA A 233 -24.66 10.16 -5.27
CA ALA A 233 -25.19 9.18 -6.22
C ALA A 233 -24.07 8.39 -6.90
N VAL A 234 -23.00 9.04 -7.33
CA VAL A 234 -21.80 8.38 -7.87
C VAL A 234 -21.14 7.48 -6.81
N LEU A 235 -21.04 7.93 -5.55
CA LEU A 235 -20.47 7.11 -4.47
C LEU A 235 -21.33 5.87 -4.20
N ILE A 236 -22.64 6.00 -4.16
CA ILE A 236 -23.57 4.87 -3.97
C ILE A 236 -23.47 3.91 -5.16
N ALA A 237 -23.46 4.41 -6.41
CA ALA A 237 -23.31 3.58 -7.60
C ALA A 237 -22.00 2.80 -7.58
N TYR A 238 -20.87 3.44 -7.19
CA TYR A 238 -19.58 2.76 -7.01
C TYR A 238 -19.65 1.65 -5.93
N GLY A 239 -20.30 1.93 -4.80
CA GLY A 239 -20.51 0.95 -3.74
C GLY A 239 -21.32 -0.26 -4.19
N LEU A 240 -22.40 -0.02 -4.97
CA LEU A 240 -23.24 -1.09 -5.54
C LEU A 240 -22.47 -1.93 -6.57
N ILE A 241 -21.72 -1.29 -7.47
CA ILE A 241 -20.86 -1.98 -8.45
C ILE A 241 -19.86 -2.87 -7.73
N ARG A 242 -19.20 -2.36 -6.72
CA ARG A 242 -18.23 -3.11 -5.94
C ARG A 242 -18.85 -4.30 -5.22
N PHE A 243 -20.02 -4.10 -4.62
CA PHE A 243 -20.74 -5.15 -3.90
C PHE A 243 -21.25 -6.25 -4.83
N PHE A 244 -21.88 -5.88 -5.96
CA PHE A 244 -22.53 -6.85 -6.86
C PHE A 244 -21.57 -7.50 -7.89
N ILE A 245 -20.53 -6.78 -8.35
CA ILE A 245 -19.63 -7.31 -9.38
C ILE A 245 -18.45 -8.07 -8.78
N LEU A 246 -17.96 -7.62 -7.61
CA LEU A 246 -16.74 -8.18 -7.04
C LEU A 246 -17.00 -9.22 -5.95
N ASP A 247 -18.27 -9.47 -5.64
CA ASP A 247 -18.68 -10.39 -4.55
C ASP A 247 -17.92 -10.10 -3.24
N VAL A 248 -17.57 -8.83 -3.04
CA VAL A 248 -16.88 -8.38 -1.84
C VAL A 248 -17.91 -8.38 -0.71
N SER A 249 -18.02 -9.51 -0.05
CA SER A 249 -18.66 -9.54 1.25
C SER A 249 -17.87 -8.59 2.15
N LEU A 250 -18.51 -7.49 2.55
CA LEU A 250 -18.00 -6.76 3.72
C LEU A 250 -17.92 -7.80 4.83
N ALA A 251 -16.71 -8.14 5.24
CA ALA A 251 -16.50 -9.03 6.38
C ALA A 251 -16.98 -8.30 7.64
N VAL A 252 -18.30 -8.16 7.75
CA VAL A 252 -18.99 -7.50 8.89
C VAL A 252 -18.67 -8.22 10.19
N ASN A 253 -18.28 -9.50 10.09
CA ASN A 253 -17.89 -10.33 11.25
C ASN A 253 -16.56 -9.89 11.89
N ASP A 254 -15.77 -9.05 11.22
CA ASP A 254 -14.46 -8.60 11.72
C ASP A 254 -14.47 -7.17 12.30
N PHE A 255 -15.65 -6.60 12.49
CA PHE A 255 -15.76 -5.29 13.15
C PHE A 255 -15.36 -5.41 14.61
N LYS A 256 -14.18 -4.90 14.96
CA LYS A 256 -13.68 -4.80 16.35
C LYS A 256 -13.59 -3.34 16.75
N ILE A 257 -14.46 -2.93 17.67
CA ILE A 257 -14.45 -1.56 18.19
C ILE A 257 -13.12 -1.22 18.89
N GLU A 258 -12.38 -2.23 19.36
CA GLU A 258 -11.04 -2.11 19.94
C GLU A 258 -10.04 -1.57 18.92
N ARG A 259 -10.19 -1.89 17.63
CA ARG A 259 -9.33 -1.33 16.57
C ARG A 259 -9.52 0.18 16.43
N PHE A 260 -10.77 0.62 16.37
CA PHE A 260 -11.09 2.04 16.31
C PHE A 260 -10.63 2.80 17.55
N TYR A 261 -10.88 2.21 18.73
CA TYR A 261 -10.40 2.76 19.99
C TYR A 261 -8.87 2.89 20.02
N SER A 262 -8.15 1.83 19.63
CA SER A 262 -6.68 1.82 19.53
C SER A 262 -6.17 2.83 18.50
N PHE A 263 -6.86 3.00 17.38
CA PHE A 263 -6.50 4.00 16.37
C PHE A 263 -6.61 5.43 16.92
N ILE A 264 -7.66 5.74 17.69
CA ILE A 264 -7.80 7.05 18.31
C ILE A 264 -6.67 7.32 19.30
N ILE A 265 -6.35 6.33 20.15
CA ILE A 265 -5.37 6.50 21.25
C ILE A 265 -3.92 6.44 20.74
N LEU A 266 -3.61 5.59 19.79
CA LEU A 266 -2.24 5.32 19.32
C LEU A 266 -1.99 5.91 17.93
N GLY A 267 -2.90 5.70 16.98
CA GLY A 267 -2.72 6.05 15.57
C GLY A 267 -2.75 7.56 15.33
N ILE A 268 -3.77 8.27 15.83
CA ILE A 268 -3.88 9.73 15.63
C ILE A 268 -2.69 10.48 16.25
N PRO A 269 -2.30 10.24 17.52
CA PRO A 269 -1.10 10.90 18.08
C PRO A 269 0.18 10.55 17.34
N TYR A 270 0.34 9.31 16.87
CA TYR A 270 1.47 8.92 16.04
C TYR A 270 1.53 9.79 14.77
N TYR A 271 0.45 9.87 14.02
CA TYR A 271 0.39 10.64 12.78
C TYR A 271 0.61 12.14 13.01
N LEU A 272 -0.01 12.72 14.04
CA LEU A 272 0.21 14.11 14.41
C LEU A 272 1.69 14.36 14.77
N LYS A 273 2.31 13.46 15.52
CA LYS A 273 3.74 13.55 15.83
C LYS A 273 4.59 13.54 14.56
N LYS A 274 4.27 12.67 13.59
CA LYS A 274 5.09 12.47 12.38
C LYS A 274 4.95 13.58 11.34
N ILE A 275 3.89 14.36 11.35
CA ILE A 275 3.78 15.55 10.48
C ILE A 275 4.73 16.68 10.93
N PHE A 276 4.98 16.80 12.23
CA PHE A 276 5.88 17.82 12.77
C PHE A 276 7.31 17.31 12.96
N LEU A 277 7.47 16.03 13.26
CA LEU A 277 8.72 15.37 13.59
C LEU A 277 8.87 14.10 12.73
N PRO A 278 9.14 14.24 11.41
CA PRO A 278 9.13 13.12 10.48
C PRO A 278 10.45 12.31 10.47
N PHE A 279 10.92 11.92 11.64
CA PHE A 279 12.06 11.02 11.82
C PHE A 279 11.61 9.71 12.50
N ASN A 280 12.41 8.66 12.33
CA ASN A 280 12.07 7.29 12.77
C ASN A 280 10.71 6.87 12.19
N LEU A 281 10.57 7.01 10.88
CA LEU A 281 9.39 6.57 10.15
C LEU A 281 9.37 5.04 10.08
N ASN A 282 8.18 4.43 10.07
CA ASN A 282 8.02 2.98 10.09
C ASN A 282 6.93 2.52 9.12
N VAL A 283 7.29 1.62 8.20
CA VAL A 283 6.38 1.06 7.18
C VAL A 283 5.36 0.10 7.78
N TYR A 284 5.77 -0.60 8.83
CA TYR A 284 4.98 -1.64 9.49
C TYR A 284 4.97 -1.40 11.00
N LEU A 285 4.26 -0.38 11.44
CA LEU A 285 4.06 -0.17 12.85
C LEU A 285 2.83 -0.96 13.31
N HIS A 286 3.08 -1.96 14.12
CA HIS A 286 2.05 -2.80 14.72
C HIS A 286 1.95 -2.51 16.21
N TYR A 287 0.75 -2.27 16.67
CA TYR A 287 0.42 -2.17 18.08
C TYR A 287 -0.58 -3.27 18.45
N GLU A 288 -0.40 -3.88 19.61
CA GLU A 288 -1.45 -4.71 20.19
C GLU A 288 -2.71 -3.88 20.43
N LEU A 289 -3.88 -4.47 20.17
CA LEU A 289 -5.14 -3.77 20.40
C LEU A 289 -5.32 -3.48 21.89
N LEU A 290 -5.63 -2.23 22.19
CA LEU A 290 -5.94 -1.83 23.56
C LEU A 290 -7.27 -2.42 24.01
N LYS A 291 -7.30 -2.97 25.22
CA LYS A 291 -8.56 -3.30 25.87
C LYS A 291 -9.39 -2.04 26.09
N ILE A 292 -10.69 -2.13 25.84
CA ILE A 292 -11.59 -1.01 26.00
C ILE A 292 -11.59 -0.53 27.46
N ASN A 293 -11.26 0.74 27.65
CA ASN A 293 -11.41 1.42 28.92
C ASN A 293 -12.55 2.43 28.81
N TYR A 294 -13.70 2.10 29.39
CA TYR A 294 -14.90 2.95 29.32
C TYR A 294 -14.69 4.32 29.95
N ILE A 295 -13.87 4.44 31.00
CA ILE A 295 -13.54 5.72 31.62
C ILE A 295 -12.75 6.59 30.65
N ALA A 296 -11.77 6.00 29.93
CA ALA A 296 -11.02 6.72 28.91
C ALA A 296 -11.90 7.15 27.73
N ILE A 297 -12.87 6.32 27.32
CA ILE A 297 -13.84 6.68 26.27
C ILE A 297 -14.70 7.87 26.71
N LEU A 298 -15.24 7.84 27.94
CA LEU A 298 -16.03 8.93 28.48
C LEU A 298 -15.21 10.22 28.57
N PHE A 299 -13.96 10.13 29.01
CA PHE A 299 -13.04 11.26 29.05
C PHE A 299 -12.78 11.84 27.65
N LEU A 300 -12.44 10.99 26.66
CA LEU A 300 -12.22 11.41 25.28
C LEU A 300 -13.48 12.03 24.67
N ALA A 301 -14.65 11.44 24.90
CA ALA A 301 -15.92 11.99 24.45
C ALA A 301 -16.19 13.37 25.08
N SER A 302 -15.93 13.54 26.37
CA SER A 302 -16.07 14.83 27.07
C SER A 302 -15.12 15.88 26.52
N VAL A 303 -13.84 15.52 26.25
CA VAL A 303 -12.85 16.39 25.61
C VAL A 303 -13.30 16.78 24.20
N LEU A 304 -13.79 15.82 23.40
CA LEU A 304 -14.30 16.07 22.06
C LEU A 304 -15.51 17.02 22.09
N ILE A 305 -16.47 16.77 22.95
CA ILE A 305 -17.65 17.65 23.14
C ILE A 305 -17.20 19.06 23.56
N PHE A 306 -16.26 19.16 24.49
CA PHE A 306 -15.71 20.45 24.92
C PHE A 306 -15.02 21.19 23.78
N VAL A 307 -14.18 20.51 22.99
CA VAL A 307 -13.52 21.10 21.81
C VAL A 307 -14.54 21.56 20.78
N ILE A 308 -15.56 20.73 20.48
CA ILE A 308 -16.65 21.10 19.56
C ILE A 308 -17.41 22.32 20.09
N ALA A 309 -17.72 22.37 21.38
CA ALA A 309 -18.38 23.52 22.00
C ALA A 309 -17.54 24.80 21.88
N LEU A 310 -16.21 24.71 22.10
CA LEU A 310 -15.29 25.82 21.90
C LEU A 310 -15.26 26.26 20.43
N LEU A 311 -15.17 25.33 19.49
CA LEU A 311 -15.18 25.63 18.06
C LEU A 311 -16.49 26.32 17.64
N ILE A 312 -17.65 25.86 18.16
CA ILE A 312 -18.95 26.49 17.91
C ILE A 312 -18.99 27.90 18.56
N LYS A 313 -18.56 28.03 19.80
CA LYS A 313 -18.55 29.33 20.54
C LYS A 313 -17.67 30.36 19.83
N TYR A 314 -16.48 29.94 19.38
CA TYR A 314 -15.50 30.86 18.78
C TYR A 314 -15.50 30.83 17.25
N ARG A 315 -16.46 30.14 16.58
CA ARG A 315 -16.52 29.98 15.12
C ARG A 315 -16.41 31.27 14.30
N LYS A 316 -16.89 32.38 14.85
CA LYS A 316 -16.79 33.69 14.20
C LYS A 316 -15.39 34.34 14.30
N LYS A 317 -14.56 33.87 15.26
CA LYS A 317 -13.18 34.38 15.50
C LYS A 317 -12.11 33.48 14.89
N ILE A 318 -12.44 32.22 14.61
CA ILE A 318 -11.52 31.25 14.01
C ILE A 318 -11.54 31.43 12.48
N ASP A 319 -10.35 31.51 11.88
CA ASP A 319 -10.25 31.60 10.43
C ASP A 319 -10.86 30.35 9.78
N TYR A 320 -11.61 30.56 8.72
CA TYR A 320 -12.23 29.47 7.94
C TYR A 320 -11.18 28.42 7.51
N LEU A 321 -9.96 28.86 7.18
CA LEU A 321 -8.86 27.96 6.79
C LEU A 321 -8.63 26.90 7.87
N ILE A 322 -8.59 27.28 9.13
CA ILE A 322 -8.36 26.36 10.25
C ILE A 322 -9.54 25.38 10.37
N LEU A 323 -10.77 25.89 10.36
CA LEU A 323 -11.97 25.04 10.45
C LEU A 323 -12.10 24.06 9.29
N PHE A 324 -11.85 24.53 8.06
CA PHE A 324 -11.85 23.70 6.86
C PHE A 324 -10.77 22.61 6.94
N SER A 325 -9.56 22.99 7.34
CA SER A 325 -8.45 22.05 7.44
C SER A 325 -8.68 21.00 8.54
N LEU A 326 -9.19 21.38 9.70
CA LEU A 326 -9.54 20.44 10.78
C LEU A 326 -10.63 19.47 10.32
N PHE A 327 -11.68 19.97 9.65
CA PHE A 327 -12.73 19.13 9.10
C PHE A 327 -12.17 18.16 8.04
N PHE A 328 -11.36 18.67 7.08
CA PHE A 328 -10.77 17.85 6.04
C PHE A 328 -9.87 16.77 6.65
N PHE A 329 -9.04 17.11 7.63
CA PHE A 329 -8.20 16.15 8.33
C PHE A 329 -9.04 15.05 8.98
N THR A 330 -10.04 15.44 9.79
CA THR A 330 -10.89 14.49 10.51
C THR A 330 -11.59 13.52 9.56
N ILE A 331 -12.20 14.03 8.47
CA ILE A 331 -12.89 13.18 7.52
C ILE A 331 -11.95 12.27 6.74
N SER A 332 -10.71 12.72 6.48
CA SER A 332 -9.70 11.92 5.78
C SER A 332 -9.12 10.78 6.63
N LEU A 333 -9.29 10.83 7.95
CA LEU A 333 -8.92 9.73 8.84
C LEU A 333 -9.96 8.60 8.89
N LEU A 334 -11.22 8.83 8.49
CA LEU A 334 -12.27 7.81 8.59
C LEU A 334 -11.96 6.54 7.78
N PRO A 335 -11.53 6.61 6.51
CA PRO A 335 -11.22 5.41 5.74
C PRO A 335 -10.04 4.60 6.29
N ILE A 336 -9.11 5.25 7.00
CA ILE A 336 -7.90 4.63 7.56
C ILE A 336 -8.02 4.33 9.05
N SER A 337 -9.17 4.58 9.64
CA SER A 337 -9.43 4.44 11.09
C SER A 337 -9.48 3.00 11.57
N ASN A 338 -9.31 2.02 10.69
CA ASN A 338 -9.44 0.60 10.99
C ASN A 338 -10.84 0.19 11.54
N ILE A 339 -11.87 1.02 11.33
CA ILE A 339 -13.27 0.63 11.59
C ILE A 339 -13.62 -0.60 10.75
N LEU A 340 -13.24 -0.56 9.46
CA LEU A 340 -13.26 -1.74 8.59
C LEU A 340 -11.84 -2.33 8.58
N PRO A 341 -11.66 -3.63 8.79
CA PRO A 341 -10.35 -4.24 8.84
C PRO A 341 -9.59 -4.02 7.53
N ILE A 342 -8.35 -3.53 7.62
CA ILE A 342 -7.40 -3.60 6.52
C ILE A 342 -6.82 -5.00 6.60
N SER A 343 -7.11 -5.84 5.63
CA SER A 343 -6.98 -7.30 5.62
C SER A 343 -5.58 -7.89 5.86
N LEU A 344 -4.56 -7.09 6.14
CA LEU A 344 -3.18 -7.55 6.33
C LEU A 344 -2.75 -7.67 7.80
N ALA A 345 -3.55 -7.18 8.74
CA ALA A 345 -3.20 -7.27 10.15
C ALA A 345 -3.82 -8.52 10.78
N PRO A 346 -3.05 -9.27 11.58
CA PRO A 346 -3.64 -10.27 12.47
C PRO A 346 -4.78 -9.66 13.30
N ASP A 347 -5.76 -10.45 13.66
CA ASP A 347 -6.99 -10.00 14.34
C ASP A 347 -6.76 -9.23 15.65
N TYR A 348 -5.58 -9.33 16.22
CA TYR A 348 -5.20 -8.73 17.51
C TYR A 348 -4.28 -7.51 17.36
N GLU A 349 -3.99 -7.04 16.12
CA GLU A 349 -3.06 -5.93 15.90
C GLU A 349 -3.70 -4.75 15.17
N LEU A 350 -3.26 -3.54 15.53
CA LEU A 350 -3.54 -2.30 14.82
C LEU A 350 -2.38 -2.02 13.84
N THR A 351 -2.67 -1.93 12.55
CA THR A 351 -1.70 -1.56 11.52
C THR A 351 -1.72 -0.06 11.27
N ILE A 352 -0.57 0.57 11.36
CA ILE A 352 -0.34 1.98 11.02
C ILE A 352 0.72 2.03 9.92
N ALA A 353 0.41 2.69 8.80
CA ALA A 353 1.31 2.87 7.67
C ALA A 353 1.43 4.36 7.32
N GLU A 354 2.62 4.79 6.91
CA GLU A 354 2.89 6.20 6.60
C GLU A 354 2.14 6.67 5.36
N ARG A 355 1.97 5.79 4.35
CA ARG A 355 1.22 6.08 3.13
C ARG A 355 -0.21 6.55 3.40
N PHE A 356 -0.81 6.13 4.51
CA PHE A 356 -2.15 6.57 4.89
C PHE A 356 -2.23 8.07 5.15
N MET A 357 -1.08 8.71 5.43
CA MET A 357 -1.01 10.16 5.66
C MET A 357 -0.83 10.99 4.39
N TYR A 358 -0.72 10.40 3.21
CA TYR A 358 -0.53 11.16 1.97
C TYR A 358 -1.66 12.18 1.72
N LEU A 359 -2.94 11.78 1.84
CA LEU A 359 -4.08 12.69 1.74
C LEU A 359 -4.30 13.52 3.04
N PRO A 360 -4.31 12.93 4.25
CA PRO A 360 -4.53 13.68 5.49
C PRO A 360 -3.45 14.72 5.79
N SER A 361 -2.24 14.60 5.23
CA SER A 361 -1.18 15.60 5.40
C SER A 361 -1.52 16.95 4.77
N ILE A 362 -2.30 16.98 3.68
CA ILE A 362 -2.70 18.19 2.94
C ILE A 362 -3.28 19.25 3.88
N PRO A 363 -4.36 19.00 4.63
CA PRO A 363 -4.91 19.99 5.55
C PRO A 363 -3.99 20.37 6.71
N LEU A 364 -3.17 19.46 7.21
CA LEU A 364 -2.22 19.76 8.29
C LEU A 364 -1.07 20.65 7.79
N ILE A 365 -0.52 20.35 6.61
CA ILE A 365 0.50 21.21 5.96
C ILE A 365 -0.08 22.61 5.70
N LEU A 366 -1.36 22.70 5.33
CA LEU A 366 -2.03 23.98 5.14
C LEU A 366 -2.10 24.80 6.44
N ILE A 367 -2.41 24.16 7.58
CA ILE A 367 -2.40 24.81 8.90
C ILE A 367 -0.98 25.29 9.25
N VAL A 368 0.03 24.42 9.10
CA VAL A 368 1.44 24.78 9.38
C VAL A 368 1.85 25.97 8.51
N SER A 369 1.56 25.91 7.22
CA SER A 369 1.88 26.97 6.27
C SER A 369 1.18 28.29 6.63
N TYR A 370 -0.07 28.23 7.08
CA TYR A 370 -0.82 29.40 7.52
C TYR A 370 -0.14 30.08 8.70
N PHE A 371 0.26 29.34 9.73
CA PHE A 371 0.98 29.93 10.87
C PHE A 371 2.35 30.48 10.48
N LEU A 372 3.07 29.83 9.57
CA LEU A 372 4.33 30.35 9.04
C LEU A 372 4.12 31.70 8.34
N THR A 373 3.03 31.89 7.58
CA THR A 373 2.76 33.19 6.93
C THR A 373 2.49 34.32 7.90
N LYS A 374 2.13 34.03 9.16
CA LYS A 374 1.85 35.03 10.21
C LYS A 374 3.09 35.51 10.95
N ILE A 375 4.27 34.95 10.69
CA ILE A 375 5.51 35.39 11.30
C ILE A 375 5.84 36.83 10.80
N PRO A 376 5.86 37.82 11.69
CA PRO A 376 5.97 39.24 11.28
C PRO A 376 7.39 39.62 10.84
N ASN A 377 8.41 39.05 11.49
CA ASN A 377 9.80 39.35 11.18
C ASN A 377 10.26 38.57 9.94
N THR A 378 10.57 39.30 8.88
CA THR A 378 10.93 38.75 7.57
C THR A 378 12.21 37.88 7.63
N LYS A 379 13.21 38.29 8.39
CA LYS A 379 14.47 37.55 8.55
C LYS A 379 14.21 36.22 9.27
N ILE A 380 13.48 36.27 10.39
CA ILE A 380 13.10 35.05 11.14
C ILE A 380 12.26 34.13 10.27
N PHE A 381 11.29 34.66 9.52
CA PHE A 381 10.46 33.90 8.61
C PHE A 381 11.29 33.12 7.58
N TYR A 382 12.20 33.79 6.85
CA TYR A 382 13.03 33.10 5.85
C TYR A 382 14.02 32.13 6.49
N SER A 383 14.61 32.45 7.66
CA SER A 383 15.50 31.52 8.37
C SER A 383 14.77 30.23 8.76
N ILE A 384 13.55 30.34 9.28
CA ILE A 384 12.72 29.17 9.63
C ILE A 384 12.36 28.36 8.37
N LEU A 385 11.97 29.01 7.26
CA LEU A 385 11.65 28.32 6.02
C LEU A 385 12.85 27.56 5.47
N VAL A 386 14.01 28.18 5.40
CA VAL A 386 15.24 27.52 4.92
C VAL A 386 15.57 26.32 5.81
N PHE A 387 15.49 26.47 7.13
CA PHE A 387 15.71 25.38 8.06
C PHE A 387 14.73 24.22 7.82
N ILE A 388 13.43 24.51 7.72
CA ILE A 388 12.40 23.49 7.47
C ILE A 388 12.66 22.77 6.14
N PHE A 389 12.92 23.51 5.06
CA PHE A 389 13.13 22.90 3.74
C PHE A 389 14.37 22.02 3.71
N VAL A 390 15.50 22.49 4.24
CA VAL A 390 16.74 21.71 4.32
C VAL A 390 16.51 20.46 5.17
N ALA A 391 15.90 20.59 6.35
CA ALA A 391 15.61 19.46 7.23
C ALA A 391 14.70 18.41 6.55
N LEU A 392 13.60 18.85 5.92
CA LEU A 392 12.68 17.92 5.24
C LEU A 392 13.34 17.23 4.05
N ILE A 393 14.13 17.93 3.21
CA ILE A 393 14.86 17.33 2.10
C ILE A 393 15.85 16.28 2.62
N CYS A 394 16.67 16.63 3.63
CA CYS A 394 17.62 15.68 4.22
C CYS A 394 16.93 14.43 4.78
N LEU A 395 15.83 14.60 5.52
CA LEU A 395 15.05 13.50 6.07
C LEU A 395 14.42 12.63 4.98
N THR A 396 13.92 13.23 3.90
CA THR A 396 13.37 12.50 2.75
C THR A 396 14.45 11.68 2.03
N ILE A 397 15.63 12.26 1.81
CA ILE A 397 16.78 11.54 1.22
C ILE A 397 17.20 10.37 2.11
N ILE A 398 17.27 10.57 3.44
CA ILE A 398 17.61 9.50 4.39
C ILE A 398 16.55 8.40 4.33
N ARG A 399 15.27 8.77 4.35
CA ARG A 399 14.17 7.81 4.29
C ARG A 399 14.15 7.01 2.98
N ASN A 400 14.41 7.64 1.84
CA ASN A 400 14.53 6.93 0.55
C ASN A 400 15.67 5.90 0.55
N ARG A 401 16.77 6.15 1.29
CA ARG A 401 17.86 5.16 1.41
C ARG A 401 17.42 3.90 2.17
N GLU A 402 16.46 4.02 3.07
CA GLU A 402 15.90 2.87 3.77
C GLU A 402 15.09 1.96 2.83
N TRP A 403 14.45 2.55 1.82
CA TRP A 403 13.69 1.84 0.79
C TRP A 403 14.55 1.11 -0.26
N GLN A 404 15.89 1.23 -0.24
CA GLN A 404 16.75 0.58 -1.23
C GLN A 404 16.80 -0.95 -1.14
N SER A 405 16.40 -1.54 0.00
CA SER A 405 16.20 -2.98 0.13
C SER A 405 15.15 -3.29 1.18
N GLU A 406 14.43 -4.40 0.98
CA GLU A 406 13.44 -4.90 1.93
C GLU A 406 14.08 -5.18 3.30
N GLU A 407 15.25 -5.79 3.30
CA GLU A 407 16.00 -6.10 4.53
C GLU A 407 16.31 -4.85 5.35
N ARG A 408 16.84 -3.79 4.71
CA ARG A 408 17.17 -2.52 5.39
C ARG A 408 15.92 -1.88 5.98
N LEU A 409 14.84 -1.85 5.21
CA LEU A 409 13.58 -1.27 5.62
C LEU A 409 12.98 -2.00 6.83
N LEU A 410 12.99 -3.34 6.80
CA LEU A 410 12.47 -4.16 7.88
C LEU A 410 13.36 -4.13 9.13
N ASN A 411 14.70 -4.07 8.98
CA ASN A 411 15.60 -3.90 10.11
C ASN A 411 15.35 -2.58 10.85
N ASN A 412 15.15 -1.47 10.12
CA ASN A 412 14.78 -0.18 10.72
C ASN A 412 13.39 -0.23 11.38
N ALA A 413 12.43 -0.92 10.77
CA ALA A 413 11.11 -1.13 11.36
C ALA A 413 11.19 -1.97 12.65
N LEU A 414 12.07 -2.97 12.71
CA LEU A 414 12.25 -3.82 13.88
C LEU A 414 12.81 -3.05 15.09
N ILE A 415 13.65 -2.02 14.88
CA ILE A 415 14.14 -1.15 15.96
C ILE A 415 12.97 -0.48 16.71
N GLN A 416 11.93 -0.07 15.99
CA GLN A 416 10.77 0.59 16.57
C GLN A 416 9.68 -0.39 17.04
N SER A 417 9.64 -1.58 16.44
CA SER A 417 8.69 -2.64 16.74
C SER A 417 9.40 -3.97 17.01
N PRO A 418 10.23 -4.06 18.09
CA PRO A 418 11.11 -5.21 18.32
C PRO A 418 10.37 -6.53 18.56
N ASN A 419 9.09 -6.46 18.90
CA ASN A 419 8.23 -7.59 19.18
C ASN A 419 7.29 -7.97 18.03
N SER A 420 7.35 -7.28 16.89
CA SER A 420 6.49 -7.56 15.75
C SER A 420 6.84 -8.91 15.11
N LEU A 421 6.00 -9.91 15.33
CA LEU A 421 6.19 -11.25 14.73
C LEU A 421 6.14 -11.19 13.20
N PHE A 422 5.36 -10.27 12.65
CA PHE A 422 5.29 -10.05 11.21
C PHE A 422 6.66 -9.62 10.63
N ILE A 423 7.28 -8.59 11.22
CA ILE A 423 8.59 -8.09 10.75
C ILE A 423 9.67 -9.17 10.93
N ILE A 424 9.66 -9.86 12.09
CA ILE A 424 10.60 -10.93 12.39
C ILE A 424 10.46 -12.07 11.38
N ASN A 425 9.22 -12.47 11.03
CA ASN A 425 8.96 -13.51 10.04
C ASN A 425 9.43 -13.11 8.63
N ARG A 426 9.19 -11.87 8.22
CA ARG A 426 9.65 -11.36 6.91
C ARG A 426 11.18 -11.36 6.82
N LEU A 427 11.88 -10.91 7.85
CA LEU A 427 13.35 -10.95 7.91
C LEU A 427 13.87 -12.38 7.89
N ALA A 428 13.25 -13.29 8.65
CA ALA A 428 13.61 -14.71 8.63
C ALA A 428 13.47 -15.32 7.23
N ASN A 429 12.38 -14.98 6.49
CA ASN A 429 12.19 -15.42 5.11
C ASN A 429 13.29 -14.85 4.18
N ILE A 430 13.66 -13.58 4.33
CA ILE A 430 14.74 -12.98 3.55
C ILE A 430 16.05 -13.72 3.79
N TYR A 431 16.45 -13.96 5.05
CA TYR A 431 17.66 -14.69 5.38
C TYR A 431 17.64 -16.13 4.88
N LYS A 432 16.47 -16.80 4.96
CA LYS A 432 16.28 -18.14 4.38
C LYS A 432 16.54 -18.14 2.87
N ASN A 433 15.94 -17.20 2.14
CA ASN A 433 16.07 -17.11 0.68
C ASN A 433 17.51 -16.74 0.25
N ASN A 434 18.23 -16.00 1.07
CA ASN A 434 19.64 -15.67 0.84
C ASN A 434 20.61 -16.81 1.21
N GLY A 435 20.11 -17.94 1.74
CA GLY A 435 20.95 -19.04 2.22
C GLY A 435 21.60 -18.81 3.59
N GLU A 436 21.25 -17.73 4.29
CA GLU A 436 21.75 -17.39 5.63
C GLU A 436 20.95 -18.16 6.70
N TYR A 437 20.98 -19.49 6.61
CA TYR A 437 20.08 -20.38 7.36
C TYR A 437 20.18 -20.20 8.88
N GLN A 438 21.39 -19.97 9.44
CA GLN A 438 21.52 -19.78 10.88
C GLN A 438 20.79 -18.53 11.36
N LYS A 439 20.92 -17.40 10.66
CA LYS A 439 20.16 -16.19 11.00
C LYS A 439 18.66 -16.41 10.86
N ALA A 440 18.23 -17.09 9.81
CA ALA A 440 16.81 -17.40 9.61
C ALA A 440 16.26 -18.24 10.77
N ILE A 441 17.00 -19.27 11.23
CA ILE A 441 16.63 -20.09 12.39
C ILE A 441 16.51 -19.22 13.64
N ASP A 442 17.47 -18.34 13.91
CA ASP A 442 17.45 -17.47 15.10
C ASP A 442 16.21 -16.58 15.12
N TYR A 443 15.82 -16.01 13.96
CA TYR A 443 14.61 -15.21 13.84
C TYR A 443 13.32 -16.05 13.95
N TYR A 444 13.25 -17.22 13.32
CA TYR A 444 12.10 -18.11 13.45
C TYR A 444 11.93 -18.64 14.87
N LEU A 445 13.02 -18.96 15.57
CA LEU A 445 12.95 -19.39 16.97
C LEU A 445 12.45 -18.27 17.90
N LYS A 446 12.74 -16.99 17.61
CA LYS A 446 12.13 -15.87 18.35
C LYS A 446 10.60 -15.90 18.22
N ILE A 447 10.09 -16.20 17.01
CA ILE A 447 8.63 -16.33 16.80
C ILE A 447 8.10 -17.57 17.53
N TYR A 448 8.75 -18.72 17.31
CA TYR A 448 8.35 -20.00 17.89
C TYR A 448 8.29 -19.94 19.44
N ASN A 449 9.29 -19.33 20.08
CA ASN A 449 9.32 -19.19 21.54
C ASN A 449 8.21 -18.26 22.07
N LYS A 450 7.78 -17.27 21.30
CA LYS A 450 6.69 -16.36 21.66
C LYS A 450 5.32 -16.94 21.33
N ASN A 451 5.19 -17.61 20.19
CA ASN A 451 3.97 -18.23 19.71
C ASN A 451 4.29 -19.50 18.89
N PRO A 452 4.38 -20.68 19.52
CA PRO A 452 4.65 -21.94 18.80
C PRO A 452 3.59 -22.31 17.74
N ARG A 453 2.39 -21.70 17.87
CA ARG A 453 1.28 -21.84 16.91
C ARG A 453 1.20 -20.67 15.95
N PHE A 454 2.30 -19.97 15.68
CA PHE A 454 2.32 -18.99 14.59
C PHE A 454 2.27 -19.74 13.25
N TYR A 455 1.25 -19.43 12.43
CA TYR A 455 1.00 -20.17 11.18
C TYR A 455 2.22 -20.21 10.27
N GLY A 456 2.59 -21.39 9.81
CA GLY A 456 3.70 -21.63 8.90
C GLY A 456 5.08 -21.61 9.55
N ILE A 457 5.21 -21.31 10.86
CA ILE A 457 6.54 -21.22 11.51
C ILE A 457 7.23 -22.58 11.58
N ASN A 458 6.48 -23.63 11.92
CA ASN A 458 7.01 -24.98 11.97
C ASN A 458 7.34 -25.50 10.57
N ASN A 459 6.53 -25.19 9.56
CA ASN A 459 6.85 -25.49 8.17
C ASN A 459 8.14 -24.80 7.72
N ASN A 460 8.34 -23.53 8.04
CA ASN A 460 9.56 -22.81 7.67
C ASN A 460 10.82 -23.35 8.38
N LEU A 461 10.73 -23.66 9.68
CA LEU A 461 11.82 -24.30 10.42
C LEU A 461 12.12 -25.68 9.85
N GLY A 462 11.07 -26.49 9.59
CA GLY A 462 11.22 -27.80 8.96
C GLY A 462 11.93 -27.73 7.62
N ALA A 463 11.56 -26.76 6.77
CA ALA A 463 12.19 -26.55 5.47
C ALA A 463 13.69 -26.22 5.59
N ILE A 464 14.07 -25.34 6.53
CA ILE A 464 15.50 -25.01 6.72
C ILE A 464 16.28 -26.21 7.25
N PHE A 465 15.74 -26.96 8.22
CA PHE A 465 16.44 -28.15 8.72
C PHE A 465 16.56 -29.23 7.63
N MET A 466 15.62 -29.29 6.68
CA MET A 466 15.75 -30.16 5.50
C MET A 466 16.92 -29.73 4.61
N GLU A 467 17.08 -28.43 4.32
CA GLU A 467 18.21 -27.90 3.54
C GLU A 467 19.55 -28.16 4.24
N LEU A 468 19.56 -28.13 5.56
CA LEU A 468 20.75 -28.45 6.38
C LEU A 468 20.97 -29.95 6.54
N ASN A 469 20.16 -30.83 5.90
CA ASN A 469 20.16 -32.29 6.00
C ASN A 469 19.91 -32.83 7.43
N ASP A 470 19.38 -32.03 8.36
CA ASP A 470 18.89 -32.47 9.66
C ASP A 470 17.44 -32.96 9.50
N TYR A 471 17.30 -34.11 8.83
CA TYR A 471 15.98 -34.66 8.49
C TYR A 471 15.15 -35.02 9.71
N GLN A 472 15.78 -35.32 10.84
CA GLN A 472 15.07 -35.62 12.09
C GLN A 472 14.33 -34.41 12.60
N LYS A 473 15.03 -33.27 12.80
CA LYS A 473 14.41 -32.02 13.24
C LYS A 473 13.40 -31.50 12.19
N SER A 474 13.74 -31.63 10.91
CA SER A 474 12.82 -31.26 9.83
C SER A 474 11.48 -31.98 9.97
N PHE A 475 11.51 -33.29 10.13
CA PHE A 475 10.30 -34.12 10.30
C PHE A 475 9.54 -33.78 11.58
N GLU A 476 10.22 -33.51 12.69
CA GLU A 476 9.61 -33.07 13.95
C GLU A 476 8.83 -31.78 13.79
N TYR A 477 9.41 -30.77 13.12
CA TYR A 477 8.76 -29.49 12.90
C TYR A 477 7.58 -29.61 11.92
N PHE A 478 7.69 -30.38 10.83
CA PHE A 478 6.58 -30.62 9.92
C PHE A 478 5.41 -31.34 10.61
N ASN A 479 5.68 -32.30 11.48
CA ASN A 479 4.61 -32.95 12.24
C ASN A 479 3.93 -31.99 13.23
N LYS A 480 4.67 -31.06 13.87
CA LYS A 480 4.06 -30.02 14.71
C LYS A 480 3.14 -29.09 13.91
N GLU A 481 3.51 -28.76 12.66
CA GLU A 481 2.65 -27.96 11.79
C GLU A 481 1.34 -28.70 11.50
N LEU A 482 1.40 -30.00 11.19
CA LEU A 482 0.22 -30.85 10.97
C LEU A 482 -0.62 -31.03 12.25
N GLU A 483 0.03 -31.15 13.40
CA GLU A 483 -0.66 -31.27 14.70
C GLU A 483 -1.46 -29.99 15.01
N TYR A 484 -0.92 -28.81 14.71
CA TYR A 484 -1.55 -27.54 15.04
C TYR A 484 -2.62 -27.11 14.03
N TYR A 485 -2.43 -27.43 12.77
CA TYR A 485 -3.25 -26.90 11.67
C TYR A 485 -3.95 -27.97 10.82
N GLY A 486 -3.74 -29.23 11.15
CA GLY A 486 -4.29 -30.35 10.39
C GLY A 486 -3.58 -30.62 9.07
N ASP A 487 -4.24 -31.36 8.21
CA ASP A 487 -3.69 -31.80 6.93
C ASP A 487 -3.37 -30.62 5.99
N ASN A 488 -2.14 -30.60 5.48
CA ASN A 488 -1.62 -29.57 4.61
C ASN A 488 -0.80 -30.17 3.46
N ALA A 489 -1.18 -29.86 2.22
CA ALA A 489 -0.55 -30.41 1.03
C ALA A 489 0.94 -30.03 0.92
N ILE A 490 1.32 -28.80 1.27
CA ILE A 490 2.70 -28.33 1.22
C ILE A 490 3.55 -29.10 2.23
N VAL A 491 3.06 -29.27 3.45
CA VAL A 491 3.78 -29.99 4.51
C VAL A 491 3.96 -31.45 4.14
N TYR A 492 2.92 -32.11 3.63
CA TYR A 492 3.03 -33.50 3.18
C TYR A 492 3.99 -33.67 2.00
N ASN A 493 4.01 -32.74 1.06
CA ASN A 493 5.00 -32.73 -0.02
C ASN A 493 6.44 -32.58 0.52
N ASN A 494 6.65 -31.69 1.49
CA ASN A 494 7.97 -31.49 2.11
C ASN A 494 8.43 -32.71 2.90
N ILE A 495 7.53 -33.39 3.62
CA ILE A 495 7.81 -34.69 4.25
C ILE A 495 8.20 -35.72 3.21
N GLY A 496 7.50 -35.75 2.08
CA GLY A 496 7.83 -36.62 0.95
C GLY A 496 9.22 -36.37 0.39
N LEU A 497 9.64 -35.09 0.29
CA LEU A 497 11.01 -34.71 -0.11
C LEU A 497 12.08 -35.24 0.87
N ILE A 498 11.82 -35.19 2.18
CA ILE A 498 12.71 -35.84 3.17
C ILE A 498 12.90 -37.31 2.83
N PHE A 499 11.83 -38.04 2.52
CA PHE A 499 11.93 -39.45 2.18
C PHE A 499 12.60 -39.72 0.83
N ILE A 500 12.47 -38.81 -0.16
CA ILE A 500 13.27 -38.86 -1.40
C ILE A 500 14.76 -38.73 -1.07
N ASN A 501 15.16 -37.76 -0.26
CA ASN A 501 16.54 -37.51 0.13
C ASN A 501 17.13 -38.69 0.94
N LEU A 502 16.29 -39.32 1.74
CA LEU A 502 16.64 -40.57 2.47
C LEU A 502 16.59 -41.85 1.59
N LYS A 503 16.30 -41.71 0.28
CA LYS A 503 16.13 -42.80 -0.67
C LYS A 503 15.02 -43.82 -0.30
N LYS A 504 14.03 -43.40 0.49
CA LYS A 504 12.87 -44.19 0.92
C LYS A 504 11.66 -43.88 0.03
N TYR A 505 11.75 -44.29 -1.23
CA TYR A 505 10.85 -43.79 -2.29
C TYR A 505 9.41 -44.20 -2.13
N GLU A 506 9.10 -45.41 -1.61
CA GLU A 506 7.73 -45.84 -1.32
C GLU A 506 7.06 -44.95 -0.26
N GLN A 507 7.82 -44.58 0.78
CA GLN A 507 7.32 -43.66 1.80
C GLN A 507 7.13 -42.25 1.23
N ALA A 508 8.01 -41.81 0.33
CA ALA A 508 7.84 -40.57 -0.40
C ALA A 508 6.53 -40.53 -1.19
N LEU A 509 6.26 -41.58 -1.97
CA LEU A 509 5.00 -41.71 -2.73
C LEU A 509 3.77 -41.65 -1.81
N HIS A 510 3.83 -42.26 -0.63
CA HIS A 510 2.72 -42.22 0.33
C HIS A 510 2.41 -40.79 0.78
N TYR A 511 3.44 -40.01 1.20
CA TYR A 511 3.22 -38.66 1.69
C TYR A 511 2.90 -37.69 0.57
N ILE A 512 3.60 -37.74 -0.57
CA ILE A 512 3.29 -36.87 -1.71
C ILE A 512 1.91 -37.21 -2.29
N GLY A 513 1.52 -38.49 -2.27
CA GLY A 513 0.16 -38.90 -2.65
C GLY A 513 -0.93 -38.30 -1.77
N LYS A 514 -0.67 -38.09 -0.45
CA LYS A 514 -1.56 -37.32 0.42
C LYS A 514 -1.63 -35.84 0.00
N ALA A 515 -0.49 -35.25 -0.34
CA ALA A 515 -0.44 -33.87 -0.82
C ALA A 515 -1.29 -33.69 -2.09
N ILE A 516 -1.17 -34.58 -3.06
CA ILE A 516 -1.96 -34.58 -4.31
C ILE A 516 -3.45 -34.76 -4.04
N LYS A 517 -3.82 -35.64 -3.09
CA LYS A 517 -5.22 -35.82 -2.72
C LYS A 517 -5.85 -34.57 -2.11
N LEU A 518 -5.09 -33.86 -1.29
CA LEU A 518 -5.53 -32.59 -0.67
C LEU A 518 -5.60 -31.44 -1.67
N GLN A 519 -4.64 -31.41 -2.60
CA GLN A 519 -4.54 -30.35 -3.59
C GLN A 519 -4.21 -30.95 -4.97
N PRO A 520 -5.23 -31.32 -5.78
CA PRO A 520 -5.05 -31.98 -7.08
C PRO A 520 -4.39 -31.11 -8.16
N ASP A 521 -4.26 -29.81 -7.96
CA ASP A 521 -3.60 -28.86 -8.86
C ASP A 521 -2.18 -28.45 -8.40
N TYR A 522 -1.60 -29.18 -7.44
CA TYR A 522 -0.29 -28.87 -6.89
C TYR A 522 0.86 -29.40 -7.76
N ALA A 523 1.29 -28.63 -8.76
CA ALA A 523 2.31 -29.02 -9.74
C ALA A 523 3.62 -29.53 -9.12
N TYR A 524 4.08 -28.91 -8.01
CA TYR A 524 5.30 -29.33 -7.30
C TYR A 524 5.20 -30.75 -6.75
N ALA A 525 4.04 -31.14 -6.24
CA ALA A 525 3.82 -32.48 -5.73
C ALA A 525 3.88 -33.51 -6.86
N TYR A 526 3.29 -33.24 -8.04
CA TYR A 526 3.40 -34.15 -9.18
C TYR A 526 4.86 -34.30 -9.67
N ASN A 527 5.63 -33.20 -9.71
CA ASN A 527 7.05 -33.28 -10.03
C ASN A 527 7.80 -34.20 -9.05
N ASN A 528 7.62 -34.00 -7.75
CA ASN A 528 8.31 -34.79 -6.73
C ASN A 528 7.84 -36.24 -6.70
N PHE A 529 6.55 -36.50 -6.98
CA PHE A 529 6.01 -37.85 -7.15
C PHE A 529 6.70 -38.54 -8.33
N GLY A 530 6.84 -37.84 -9.47
CA GLY A 530 7.57 -38.32 -10.64
C GLY A 530 9.03 -38.66 -10.34
N VAL A 531 9.72 -37.81 -9.55
CA VAL A 531 11.11 -38.08 -9.11
C VAL A 531 11.20 -39.37 -8.27
N ALA A 532 10.27 -39.58 -7.36
CA ALA A 532 10.23 -40.81 -6.58
C ALA A 532 9.94 -42.06 -7.47
N LEU A 533 9.07 -41.94 -8.47
CA LEU A 533 8.76 -42.98 -9.44
C LEU A 533 9.94 -43.37 -10.34
N ILE A 534 10.76 -42.37 -10.80
CA ILE A 534 12.00 -42.64 -11.55
C ILE A 534 12.91 -43.55 -10.75
N ASN A 535 13.11 -43.24 -9.46
CA ASN A 535 13.99 -44.01 -8.60
C ASN A 535 13.48 -45.42 -8.30
N LEU A 536 12.17 -45.62 -8.43
CA LEU A 536 11.53 -46.96 -8.39
C LEU A 536 11.45 -47.62 -9.76
N ARG A 537 12.06 -47.07 -10.81
CA ARG A 537 12.06 -47.52 -12.20
C ARG A 537 10.66 -47.61 -12.84
N LYS A 538 9.69 -46.83 -12.31
CA LYS A 538 8.32 -46.72 -12.85
C LYS A 538 8.26 -45.53 -13.83
N TYR A 539 8.98 -45.68 -14.93
CA TYR A 539 9.29 -44.58 -15.86
C TYR A 539 8.06 -44.01 -16.58
N ASP A 540 7.12 -44.86 -17.00
CA ASP A 540 5.92 -44.40 -17.71
C ASP A 540 4.99 -43.59 -16.83
N ASP A 541 4.86 -43.95 -15.56
CA ASP A 541 4.07 -43.20 -14.59
C ASP A 541 4.77 -41.90 -14.21
N ALA A 542 6.11 -41.90 -14.11
CA ALA A 542 6.89 -40.70 -13.88
C ALA A 542 6.68 -39.65 -15.00
N ARG A 543 6.69 -40.13 -16.28
CA ARG A 543 6.44 -39.27 -17.45
C ARG A 543 5.08 -38.57 -17.33
N LYS A 544 4.03 -39.30 -17.05
CA LYS A 544 2.67 -38.75 -16.89
C LYS A 544 2.63 -37.70 -15.80
N CYS A 545 3.34 -37.90 -14.68
CA CYS A 545 3.40 -36.95 -13.59
C CYS A 545 4.09 -35.65 -14.01
N PHE A 546 5.21 -35.70 -14.71
CA PHE A 546 5.90 -34.52 -15.20
C PHE A 546 5.09 -33.75 -16.25
N GLU A 547 4.47 -34.46 -17.20
CA GLU A 547 3.59 -33.86 -18.21
C GLU A 547 2.41 -33.13 -17.54
N TYR A 548 1.83 -33.73 -16.50
CA TYR A 548 0.74 -33.12 -15.76
C TYR A 548 1.21 -31.91 -14.95
N ALA A 549 2.40 -31.96 -14.32
CA ALA A 549 3.00 -30.83 -13.64
C ALA A 549 3.25 -29.65 -14.60
N ILE A 550 3.72 -29.90 -15.83
CA ILE A 550 3.91 -28.87 -16.88
C ILE A 550 2.56 -28.28 -17.31
N LYS A 551 1.52 -29.11 -17.41
CA LYS A 551 0.17 -28.62 -17.74
C LYS A 551 -0.40 -27.70 -16.66
N LEU A 552 -0.17 -28.02 -15.39
CA LEU A 552 -0.63 -27.23 -14.25
C LEU A 552 0.16 -25.92 -14.11
N ALA A 553 1.48 -25.95 -14.32
CA ALA A 553 2.38 -24.81 -14.20
C ALA A 553 3.35 -24.74 -15.39
N PRO A 554 2.93 -24.13 -16.51
CA PRO A 554 3.76 -24.04 -17.73
C PRO A 554 5.10 -23.33 -17.57
N GLU A 555 5.25 -22.46 -16.58
CA GLU A 555 6.50 -21.74 -16.26
C GLU A 555 7.44 -22.55 -15.36
N TYR A 556 6.98 -23.67 -14.76
CA TYR A 556 7.79 -24.50 -13.86
C TYR A 556 8.78 -25.34 -14.66
N GLN A 557 10.08 -25.01 -14.56
CA GLN A 557 11.13 -25.61 -15.40
C GLN A 557 11.49 -27.05 -14.98
N ALA A 558 11.54 -27.36 -13.67
CA ALA A 558 12.04 -28.63 -13.17
C ALA A 558 11.37 -29.90 -13.77
N PRO A 559 10.03 -29.95 -14.00
CA PRO A 559 9.43 -31.12 -14.66
C PRO A 559 9.92 -31.32 -16.11
N ARG A 560 10.24 -30.24 -16.85
CA ARG A 560 10.79 -30.33 -18.19
C ARG A 560 12.20 -30.91 -18.19
N ASP A 561 13.03 -30.46 -17.22
CA ASP A 561 14.38 -30.98 -17.06
C ASP A 561 14.35 -32.45 -16.65
N ASN A 562 13.41 -32.84 -15.78
CA ASN A 562 13.21 -34.23 -15.38
C ASN A 562 12.70 -35.12 -16.55
N LEU A 563 11.81 -34.61 -17.43
CA LEU A 563 11.41 -35.33 -18.64
C LEU A 563 12.58 -35.56 -19.57
N LYS A 564 13.40 -34.54 -19.79
CA LYS A 564 14.61 -34.68 -20.62
C LYS A 564 15.58 -35.69 -20.06
N LEU A 565 15.82 -35.67 -18.75
CA LEU A 565 16.61 -36.67 -18.06
C LEU A 565 16.06 -38.10 -18.27
N LEU A 566 14.73 -38.25 -18.18
CA LEU A 566 14.05 -39.51 -18.39
C LEU A 566 14.23 -40.03 -19.83
N ASP A 567 14.11 -39.15 -20.84
CA ASP A 567 14.31 -39.49 -22.25
C ASP A 567 15.75 -39.93 -22.53
N ASP A 568 16.72 -39.30 -21.90
CA ASP A 568 18.14 -39.68 -22.03
C ASP A 568 18.45 -41.02 -21.36
N LEU A 569 17.76 -41.36 -20.25
CA LEU A 569 17.84 -42.69 -19.64
C LEU A 569 17.28 -43.78 -20.54
N PHE A 570 16.17 -43.53 -21.25
CA PHE A 570 15.60 -44.46 -22.20
C PHE A 570 16.54 -44.72 -23.40
N LYS A 571 17.15 -43.65 -23.97
CA LYS A 571 18.10 -43.77 -25.08
C LYS A 571 19.34 -44.61 -24.70
N LYS A 572 19.87 -44.42 -23.48
CA LYS A 572 21.02 -45.21 -22.99
C LYS A 572 20.70 -46.68 -22.73
N ASN A 573 19.46 -47.02 -22.42
CA ASN A 573 19.04 -48.42 -22.19
C ASN A 573 18.66 -49.14 -23.49
N GLN A 574 18.57 -48.47 -24.63
CA GLN A 574 18.31 -49.03 -25.95
C GLN A 574 19.60 -49.27 -26.78
N ASN A 575 20.72 -48.65 -26.37
CA ASN A 575 22.06 -48.89 -26.89
C ASN A 575 22.85 -49.83 -25.94
#